data_0131fdc443e77a4515e3a5ec1c6b119f
#
_entry.id   0131fdc443e77a4515e3a5ec1c6b119f
#
_cell.length_a   1.000
_cell.length_b   1.000
_cell.length_c   1.000
_cell.angle_alpha   90.00
_cell.angle_beta   90.00
_cell.angle_gamma   90.00
#
_symmetry.space_group_name_H-M   'P 1'
#
loop_
_entity.id
_entity.type
_entity.pdbx_description
1 polymer ?
#
loop_
_entity_poly.entity_id
_entity_poly.type
_entity_poly.pdbx_seq_one_letter_code
_entity_poly.pdbx_strand_id
1 'polypeptide(L)'
;MKPLPELIRVKQSAGRGAVAALVLCLAVVCLAGCTAAARAPSAGPAQPYPAVDIVVQGAVDTELQPLLAALKGREPIQIAAWTFWRGRIGGKTVVVSRTEVGPVNASTATTLAIVNFRPRLIINQGTAGAAVADLELFDIVVGEATVDYGAFRSAHADAGAGVDMSRWAPMPHRLRLDGKDRVAFDRFPGDPAAVAAALGIPNPRGRVVKGIIGTAFEFNREVDRLVWMNRTYGVVSEDMESAFAAGTAAGFRTPFVAIRIISDSDFRAAEFQPVAGEYCATFVLEFVRRWASR
;
A
#
# COMPACT_ATOMS: atom_id res chain seq x y z
N MET A 1 -19.74 29.53 -19.61
CA MET A 1 -18.41 29.12 -20.09
C MET A 1 -17.53 30.37 -20.08
N LYS A 2 -16.56 30.46 -19.21
CA LYS A 2 -15.56 31.52 -19.17
C LYS A 2 -14.33 31.06 -19.97
N PRO A 3 -13.71 31.92 -20.79
CA PRO A 3 -12.53 31.53 -21.56
C PRO A 3 -11.27 31.46 -20.68
N LEU A 4 -10.39 30.52 -21.02
CA LEU A 4 -9.06 30.32 -20.43
C LEU A 4 -8.14 31.52 -20.75
N PRO A 5 -7.22 31.91 -19.85
CA PRO A 5 -6.28 33.00 -20.10
C PRO A 5 -5.18 32.61 -21.08
N GLU A 6 -4.78 33.59 -21.90
CA GLU A 6 -3.78 33.50 -22.96
C GLU A 6 -2.37 33.18 -22.41
N LEU A 7 -1.67 32.32 -23.17
CA LEU A 7 -0.26 31.99 -23.01
C LEU A 7 0.64 33.21 -23.30
N ILE A 8 1.49 33.54 -22.33
CA ILE A 8 2.49 34.63 -22.44
C ILE A 8 3.53 34.24 -23.51
N ARG A 9 3.54 34.98 -24.62
CA ARG A 9 4.62 34.96 -25.63
C ARG A 9 5.82 35.76 -25.10
N VAL A 10 6.94 35.10 -24.84
CA VAL A 10 8.23 35.73 -24.57
C VAL A 10 8.84 36.14 -25.92
N LYS A 11 8.99 37.46 -26.16
CA LYS A 11 9.76 38.01 -27.26
C LYS A 11 11.24 37.85 -27.00
N GLN A 12 11.95 37.13 -27.86
CA GLN A 12 13.41 37.18 -27.92
C GLN A 12 13.84 38.46 -28.67
N SER A 13 14.53 39.34 -28.01
CA SER A 13 15.28 40.45 -28.64
C SER A 13 16.75 40.04 -28.79
N ALA A 14 17.23 40.02 -30.00
CA ALA A 14 18.66 39.82 -30.31
C ALA A 14 19.44 41.08 -30.01
N GLY A 15 20.40 41.00 -29.10
CA GLY A 15 21.44 42.00 -28.89
C GLY A 15 22.81 41.37 -29.10
N ARG A 16 23.40 41.58 -30.32
CA ARG A 16 24.79 41.23 -30.63
C ARG A 16 25.68 42.43 -30.22
N GLY A 17 26.61 42.22 -29.31
CA GLY A 17 27.69 43.18 -29.09
C GLY A 17 28.14 43.14 -27.62
N ALA A 18 29.41 42.78 -27.41
CA ALA A 18 30.17 42.81 -26.16
C ALA A 18 30.30 41.48 -25.37
N VAL A 19 30.91 40.49 -25.98
CA VAL A 19 31.39 39.28 -25.29
C VAL A 19 32.78 38.94 -25.86
N ALA A 20 33.77 39.78 -25.69
CA ALA A 20 35.16 39.48 -26.09
C ALA A 20 36.24 39.84 -25.06
N ALA A 21 35.88 40.35 -23.89
CA ALA A 21 36.87 40.80 -22.91
C ALA A 21 36.74 40.22 -21.50
N LEU A 22 35.84 39.23 -21.26
CA LEU A 22 35.64 38.67 -19.91
C LEU A 22 35.95 37.15 -19.82
N VAL A 23 36.55 36.57 -20.82
CA VAL A 23 36.81 35.11 -20.82
C VAL A 23 38.19 34.75 -20.27
N LEU A 24 39.09 35.68 -20.04
CA LEU A 24 40.44 35.35 -19.59
C LEU A 24 40.69 35.47 -18.08
N CYS A 25 39.75 36.01 -17.30
CA CYS A 25 39.88 36.09 -15.83
C CYS A 25 39.09 35.05 -15.04
N LEU A 26 38.22 34.29 -15.68
CA LEU A 26 37.42 33.22 -14.99
C LEU A 26 38.06 31.81 -15.06
N ALA A 27 39.12 31.62 -15.83
CA ALA A 27 39.76 30.31 -15.96
C ALA A 27 40.74 29.96 -14.82
N VAL A 28 41.09 30.89 -13.93
CA VAL A 28 42.07 30.64 -12.84
C VAL A 28 41.38 30.41 -11.48
N VAL A 29 40.10 30.75 -11.31
CA VAL A 29 39.38 30.57 -10.04
C VAL A 29 38.60 29.21 -9.98
N CYS A 30 38.39 28.52 -11.08
CA CYS A 30 37.68 27.24 -11.08
C CYS A 30 38.56 26.00 -10.79
N LEU A 31 39.86 26.14 -10.55
CA LEU A 31 40.76 25.03 -10.25
C LEU A 31 41.06 24.79 -8.77
N ALA A 32 40.52 25.63 -7.86
CA ALA A 32 40.72 25.47 -6.43
C ALA A 32 39.49 25.07 -5.63
N GLY A 33 38.35 24.70 -6.28
CA GLY A 33 37.07 24.41 -5.61
C GLY A 33 36.51 22.99 -5.80
N CYS A 34 37.21 22.09 -6.51
CA CYS A 34 36.86 20.66 -6.52
C CYS A 34 37.45 19.97 -5.28
N THR A 35 37.02 20.37 -4.08
CA THR A 35 37.00 19.43 -2.98
C THR A 35 35.97 18.35 -3.41
N ALA A 36 36.48 17.21 -3.86
CA ALA A 36 35.66 16.02 -4.04
C ALA A 36 34.89 15.84 -2.72
N ALA A 37 33.60 16.16 -2.72
CA ALA A 37 32.71 15.68 -1.68
C ALA A 37 32.94 14.17 -1.66
N ALA A 38 33.63 13.68 -0.64
CA ALA A 38 33.87 12.27 -0.44
C ALA A 38 32.47 11.63 -0.45
N ARG A 39 32.16 10.98 -1.57
CA ARG A 39 30.91 10.22 -1.71
C ARG A 39 30.98 9.25 -0.55
N ALA A 40 30.07 9.41 0.44
CA ALA A 40 29.96 8.45 1.52
C ALA A 40 29.99 7.07 0.90
N PRO A 41 30.82 6.13 1.39
CA PRO A 41 30.90 4.82 0.80
C PRO A 41 29.48 4.31 0.65
N SER A 42 29.09 3.96 -0.59
CA SER A 42 27.81 3.33 -0.83
C SER A 42 27.79 2.11 0.09
N ALA A 43 26.93 2.11 1.11
CA ALA A 43 26.75 0.94 1.93
C ALA A 43 26.53 -0.22 0.95
N GLY A 44 27.45 -1.20 0.95
CA GLY A 44 27.31 -2.41 0.16
C GLY A 44 25.93 -3.01 0.44
N PRO A 45 25.44 -3.95 -0.37
CA PRO A 45 24.10 -4.51 -0.19
C PRO A 45 23.95 -4.90 1.28
N ALA A 46 23.01 -4.25 1.98
CA ALA A 46 22.80 -4.48 3.39
C ALA A 46 22.62 -5.99 3.60
N GLN A 47 23.42 -6.58 4.48
CA GLN A 47 23.29 -8.00 4.82
C GLN A 47 21.85 -8.23 5.26
N PRO A 48 21.10 -9.16 4.65
CA PRO A 48 19.70 -9.35 5.00
C PRO A 48 19.61 -9.74 6.48
N TYR A 49 18.65 -9.15 7.19
CA TYR A 49 18.39 -9.49 8.59
C TYR A 49 18.01 -10.98 8.73
N PRO A 50 18.14 -11.59 9.92
CA PRO A 50 17.62 -12.93 10.14
C PRO A 50 16.14 -13.03 9.76
N ALA A 51 15.75 -14.18 9.19
CA ALA A 51 14.35 -14.42 8.82
C ALA A 51 13.41 -14.25 10.03
N VAL A 52 12.19 -13.81 9.75
CA VAL A 52 11.17 -13.58 10.78
C VAL A 52 9.93 -14.42 10.53
N ASP A 53 9.17 -14.67 11.59
CA ASP A 53 7.94 -15.45 11.46
C ASP A 53 6.87 -14.63 10.74
N ILE A 54 6.71 -13.36 11.12
CA ILE A 54 5.62 -12.52 10.62
C ILE A 54 6.12 -11.09 10.35
N VAL A 55 5.65 -10.51 9.24
CA VAL A 55 5.62 -9.06 9.04
C VAL A 55 4.18 -8.59 9.17
N VAL A 56 3.94 -7.59 10.03
CA VAL A 56 2.65 -6.90 10.13
C VAL A 56 2.80 -5.49 9.59
N GLN A 57 1.98 -5.13 8.62
CA GLN A 57 2.01 -3.85 7.94
C GLN A 57 0.78 -3.01 8.31
N GLY A 58 0.96 -1.71 8.48
CA GLY A 58 -0.09 -0.70 8.60
C GLY A 58 0.38 0.59 7.93
N ALA A 59 -0.54 1.39 7.42
CA ALA A 59 -0.21 2.59 6.66
C ALA A 59 0.09 3.79 7.56
N VAL A 60 -0.61 3.92 8.67
CA VAL A 60 -0.56 5.08 9.57
C VAL A 60 -0.31 4.68 11.03
N ASP A 61 0.07 5.66 11.85
CA ASP A 61 0.49 5.41 13.24
C ASP A 61 -0.62 4.76 14.10
N THR A 62 -1.88 5.15 13.95
CA THR A 62 -3.01 4.58 14.69
C THR A 62 -3.17 3.08 14.44
N GLU A 63 -2.81 2.61 13.25
CA GLU A 63 -2.84 1.20 12.89
C GLU A 63 -1.66 0.39 13.46
N LEU A 64 -0.66 1.04 14.05
CA LEU A 64 0.56 0.39 14.53
C LEU A 64 0.73 0.41 16.05
N GLN A 65 0.13 1.40 16.74
CA GLN A 65 0.38 1.65 18.16
C GLN A 65 0.21 0.41 19.06
N PRO A 66 -0.88 -0.38 19.01
CA PRO A 66 -1.03 -1.57 19.83
C PRO A 66 0.03 -2.65 19.55
N LEU A 67 0.42 -2.80 18.29
CA LEU A 67 1.46 -3.74 17.86
C LEU A 67 2.84 -3.33 18.39
N LEU A 68 3.17 -2.03 18.24
CA LEU A 68 4.45 -1.48 18.70
C LEU A 68 4.56 -1.50 20.23
N ALA A 69 3.47 -1.28 20.95
CA ALA A 69 3.42 -1.40 22.41
C ALA A 69 3.65 -2.84 22.89
N ALA A 70 3.15 -3.83 22.15
CA ALA A 70 3.32 -5.25 22.48
C ALA A 70 4.65 -5.85 22.01
N LEU A 71 5.40 -5.15 21.14
CA LEU A 71 6.63 -5.64 20.53
C LEU A 71 7.79 -5.59 21.53
N LYS A 72 8.11 -6.73 22.16
CA LYS A 72 9.21 -6.86 23.13
C LYS A 72 10.57 -6.82 22.42
N GLY A 73 11.52 -6.13 23.04
CA GLY A 73 12.88 -5.97 22.47
C GLY A 73 12.85 -5.21 21.14
N ARG A 74 11.98 -4.20 21.03
CA ARG A 74 11.77 -3.41 19.82
C ARG A 74 13.02 -2.70 19.38
N GLU A 75 13.46 -3.01 18.15
CA GLU A 75 14.58 -2.40 17.46
C GLU A 75 14.07 -1.68 16.20
N PRO A 76 14.20 -0.34 16.10
CA PRO A 76 13.83 0.40 14.90
C PRO A 76 14.87 0.17 13.80
N ILE A 77 14.40 0.00 12.58
CA ILE A 77 15.22 -0.22 11.38
C ILE A 77 14.71 0.71 10.29
N GLN A 78 15.56 1.62 9.84
CA GLN A 78 15.24 2.53 8.74
C GLN A 78 15.83 1.99 7.43
N ILE A 79 14.99 1.79 6.42
CA ILE A 79 15.41 1.40 5.08
C ILE A 79 14.84 2.42 4.09
N ALA A 80 15.68 3.26 3.55
CA ALA A 80 15.29 4.43 2.74
C ALA A 80 14.23 5.28 3.47
N ALA A 81 13.06 5.50 2.88
CA ALA A 81 11.98 6.28 3.49
C ALA A 81 11.08 5.49 4.45
N TRP A 82 11.25 4.17 4.55
CA TRP A 82 10.34 3.30 5.31
C TRP A 82 10.94 2.85 6.63
N THR A 83 10.11 2.86 7.69
CA THR A 83 10.50 2.43 9.03
C THR A 83 9.91 1.06 9.35
N PHE A 84 10.75 0.21 9.90
CA PHE A 84 10.43 -1.12 10.39
C PHE A 84 10.82 -1.23 11.86
N TRP A 85 10.12 -2.05 12.62
CA TRP A 85 10.48 -2.35 14.01
C TRP A 85 10.51 -3.86 14.18
N ARG A 86 11.68 -4.39 14.48
CA ARG A 86 11.87 -5.81 14.73
C ARG A 86 11.79 -6.09 16.24
N GLY A 87 11.17 -7.21 16.62
CA GLY A 87 11.05 -7.63 18.01
C GLY A 87 10.33 -8.96 18.14
N ARG A 88 9.64 -9.17 19.27
CA ARG A 88 8.93 -10.42 19.56
C ARG A 88 7.52 -10.15 20.09
N ILE A 89 6.55 -10.92 19.58
CA ILE A 89 5.17 -10.99 20.07
C ILE A 89 4.79 -12.46 20.26
N GLY A 90 4.35 -12.86 21.44
CA GLY A 90 3.91 -14.24 21.69
C GLY A 90 4.97 -15.29 21.39
N GLY A 91 6.25 -14.98 21.64
CA GLY A 91 7.36 -15.88 21.35
C GLY A 91 7.88 -15.85 19.90
N LYS A 92 7.13 -15.29 18.96
CA LYS A 92 7.49 -15.19 17.53
C LYS A 92 8.36 -13.98 17.25
N THR A 93 9.23 -14.10 16.23
CA THR A 93 9.95 -12.95 15.66
C THR A 93 9.01 -12.18 14.74
N VAL A 94 8.79 -10.91 15.05
CA VAL A 94 7.85 -10.06 14.31
C VAL A 94 8.56 -8.79 13.85
N VAL A 95 8.26 -8.38 12.63
CA VAL A 95 8.56 -7.04 12.14
C VAL A 95 7.23 -6.30 11.97
N VAL A 96 7.10 -5.16 12.59
CA VAL A 96 6.03 -4.19 12.33
C VAL A 96 6.55 -3.23 11.27
N SER A 97 5.79 -3.00 10.21
CA SER A 97 6.18 -2.17 9.06
C SER A 97 5.20 -1.03 8.90
N ARG A 98 5.70 0.19 8.90
CA ARG A 98 4.95 1.37 8.46
C ARG A 98 5.07 1.47 6.96
N THR A 99 3.96 1.27 6.25
CA THR A 99 3.98 1.28 4.78
C THR A 99 3.87 2.68 4.20
N GLU A 100 3.25 3.63 4.91
CA GLU A 100 2.64 4.84 4.37
C GLU A 100 1.46 4.51 3.44
N VAL A 101 0.63 5.52 3.13
CA VAL A 101 -0.61 5.35 2.36
C VAL A 101 -0.31 5.15 0.87
N GLY A 102 -1.06 4.27 0.25
CA GLY A 102 -1.17 4.13 -1.20
C GLY A 102 -0.28 3.08 -1.85
N PRO A 103 -0.53 2.79 -3.14
CA PRO A 103 -0.02 1.61 -3.84
C PRO A 103 1.51 1.56 -3.97
N VAL A 104 2.14 2.69 -4.27
CA VAL A 104 3.60 2.76 -4.41
C VAL A 104 4.27 2.45 -3.08
N ASN A 105 3.76 3.03 -2.01
CA ASN A 105 4.26 2.84 -0.66
C ASN A 105 4.06 1.41 -0.18
N ALA A 106 2.86 0.85 -0.36
CA ALA A 106 2.55 -0.53 0.00
C ALA A 106 3.45 -1.54 -0.73
N SER A 107 3.60 -1.39 -2.05
CA SER A 107 4.46 -2.27 -2.85
C SER A 107 5.92 -2.17 -2.44
N THR A 108 6.43 -0.96 -2.21
CA THR A 108 7.83 -0.73 -1.84
C THR A 108 8.12 -1.28 -0.45
N ALA A 109 7.29 -0.96 0.55
CA ALA A 109 7.46 -1.45 1.92
C ALA A 109 7.38 -2.98 1.97
N THR A 110 6.46 -3.60 1.19
CA THR A 110 6.33 -5.05 1.10
C THR A 110 7.57 -5.68 0.46
N THR A 111 8.09 -5.11 -0.63
CA THR A 111 9.33 -5.57 -1.27
C THR A 111 10.49 -5.51 -0.27
N LEU A 112 10.68 -4.37 0.40
CA LEU A 112 11.73 -4.20 1.39
C LEU A 112 11.59 -5.19 2.56
N ALA A 113 10.36 -5.43 3.02
CA ALA A 113 10.09 -6.40 4.07
C ALA A 113 10.50 -7.83 3.64
N ILE A 114 10.14 -8.24 2.43
CA ILE A 114 10.45 -9.59 1.93
C ILE A 114 11.95 -9.78 1.74
N VAL A 115 12.62 -8.86 1.04
CA VAL A 115 14.04 -9.04 0.70
C VAL A 115 14.95 -8.92 1.92
N ASN A 116 14.57 -8.13 2.93
CA ASN A 116 15.39 -7.94 4.13
C ASN A 116 15.08 -8.94 5.25
N PHE A 117 13.79 -9.32 5.44
CA PHE A 117 13.38 -10.10 6.61
C PHE A 117 12.85 -11.49 6.27
N ARG A 118 12.58 -11.83 5.02
CA ARG A 118 12.12 -13.16 4.56
C ARG A 118 11.02 -13.75 5.45
N PRO A 119 9.86 -13.04 5.60
CA PRO A 119 8.79 -13.47 6.48
C PRO A 119 8.13 -14.77 5.98
N ARG A 120 7.65 -15.58 6.93
CA ARG A 120 6.79 -16.74 6.61
C ARG A 120 5.35 -16.35 6.35
N LEU A 121 4.91 -15.19 6.86
CA LEU A 121 3.59 -14.60 6.62
C LEU A 121 3.70 -13.08 6.61
N ILE A 122 2.99 -12.44 5.70
CA ILE A 122 2.72 -11.00 5.72
C ILE A 122 1.25 -10.78 6.06
N ILE A 123 0.99 -9.94 7.05
CA ILE A 123 -0.34 -9.45 7.42
C ILE A 123 -0.38 -7.96 7.06
N ASN A 124 -1.15 -7.58 6.06
CA ASN A 124 -1.41 -6.18 5.76
C ASN A 124 -2.75 -5.81 6.39
N GLN A 125 -2.74 -4.86 7.33
CA GLN A 125 -3.92 -4.53 8.13
C GLN A 125 -4.14 -3.03 8.19
N GLY A 126 -5.37 -2.62 8.52
CA GLY A 126 -5.71 -1.22 8.67
C GLY A 126 -7.21 -0.95 8.54
N THR A 127 -7.53 0.31 8.33
CA THR A 127 -8.89 0.80 8.12
C THR A 127 -9.36 0.58 6.68
N ALA A 128 -10.67 0.55 6.48
CA ALA A 128 -11.31 0.47 5.16
C ALA A 128 -12.71 1.06 5.18
N GLY A 129 -13.17 1.59 4.05
CA GLY A 129 -14.55 1.96 3.81
C GLY A 129 -15.43 0.73 3.53
N ALA A 130 -16.69 0.75 3.95
CA ALA A 130 -17.65 -0.28 3.59
C ALA A 130 -18.08 -0.14 2.13
N ALA A 131 -17.94 -1.19 1.32
CA ALA A 131 -18.42 -1.22 -0.06
C ALA A 131 -19.78 -1.93 -0.22
N VAL A 132 -20.39 -2.33 0.89
CA VAL A 132 -21.73 -2.92 0.96
C VAL A 132 -22.50 -2.40 2.18
N ALA A 133 -23.82 -2.28 2.05
CA ALA A 133 -24.67 -1.74 3.10
C ALA A 133 -24.80 -2.63 4.36
N ASP A 134 -24.44 -3.92 4.25
CA ASP A 134 -24.54 -4.89 5.36
C ASP A 134 -23.39 -4.78 6.38
N LEU A 135 -22.26 -4.16 6.01
CA LEU A 135 -21.15 -3.94 6.93
C LEU A 135 -21.38 -2.71 7.80
N GLU A 136 -21.02 -2.83 9.08
CA GLU A 136 -21.14 -1.77 10.07
C GLU A 136 -19.76 -1.31 10.55
N LEU A 137 -19.71 -0.13 11.18
CA LEU A 137 -18.50 0.35 11.82
C LEU A 137 -17.91 -0.71 12.75
N PHE A 138 -16.62 -0.90 12.66
CA PHE A 138 -15.81 -1.84 13.43
C PHE A 138 -16.03 -3.32 13.09
N ASP A 139 -16.82 -3.68 12.07
CA ASP A 139 -16.75 -5.02 11.51
C ASP A 139 -15.36 -5.28 10.94
N ILE A 140 -14.83 -6.48 11.14
CA ILE A 140 -13.54 -6.92 10.57
C ILE A 140 -13.82 -7.71 9.29
N VAL A 141 -13.17 -7.31 8.20
CA VAL A 141 -13.12 -8.08 6.95
C VAL A 141 -11.78 -8.79 6.85
N VAL A 142 -11.82 -10.13 6.84
CA VAL A 142 -10.66 -10.97 6.54
C VAL A 142 -10.66 -11.25 5.05
N GLY A 143 -9.63 -10.77 4.35
CA GLY A 143 -9.52 -10.85 2.90
C GLY A 143 -9.26 -12.28 2.42
N GLU A 144 -10.31 -12.95 1.90
CA GLU A 144 -10.09 -14.19 1.16
C GLU A 144 -9.36 -13.94 -0.15
N ALA A 145 -9.48 -12.73 -0.70
CA ALA A 145 -8.72 -12.20 -1.80
C ALA A 145 -8.70 -10.67 -1.76
N THR A 146 -7.77 -10.09 -2.47
CA THR A 146 -7.72 -8.65 -2.75
C THR A 146 -7.78 -8.40 -4.25
N VAL A 147 -8.36 -7.29 -4.68
CA VAL A 147 -8.49 -6.92 -6.09
C VAL A 147 -8.14 -5.44 -6.30
N ASP A 148 -7.34 -5.15 -7.31
CA ASP A 148 -7.12 -3.78 -7.78
C ASP A 148 -8.29 -3.38 -8.68
N TYR A 149 -9.25 -2.63 -8.12
CA TYR A 149 -10.39 -2.12 -8.86
C TYR A 149 -10.08 -0.80 -9.61
N GLY A 150 -8.86 -0.28 -9.48
CA GLY A 150 -8.33 0.85 -10.25
C GLY A 150 -7.70 0.46 -11.59
N ALA A 151 -7.55 -0.85 -11.87
CA ALA A 151 -6.99 -1.34 -13.11
C ALA A 151 -8.07 -1.53 -14.19
N PHE A 152 -8.21 -0.56 -15.10
CA PHE A 152 -9.24 -0.55 -16.13
C PHE A 152 -8.69 -0.39 -17.54
N ARG A 153 -9.52 -0.82 -18.50
CA ARG A 153 -9.46 -0.41 -19.88
C ARG A 153 -10.80 0.23 -20.28
N SER A 154 -10.78 1.50 -20.64
CA SER A 154 -11.93 2.15 -21.24
C SER A 154 -12.12 1.72 -22.70
N ALA A 155 -13.37 1.68 -23.17
CA ALA A 155 -13.66 1.59 -24.58
C ALA A 155 -13.32 2.93 -25.24
N HIS A 156 -13.02 2.91 -26.57
CA HIS A 156 -12.87 4.15 -27.31
C HIS A 156 -14.21 4.94 -27.29
N ALA A 157 -14.09 6.24 -27.13
CA ALA A 157 -15.18 7.19 -27.26
C ALA A 157 -14.66 8.46 -27.93
N ASP A 158 -15.47 9.07 -28.82
CA ASP A 158 -15.10 10.31 -29.50
C ASP A 158 -15.12 11.51 -28.54
N ALA A 159 -14.45 12.59 -28.96
CA ALA A 159 -14.43 13.83 -28.21
C ALA A 159 -15.86 14.36 -28.01
N GLY A 160 -16.19 14.72 -26.77
CA GLY A 160 -17.54 15.21 -26.41
C GLY A 160 -18.52 14.11 -25.97
N ALA A 161 -18.18 12.82 -26.09
CA ALA A 161 -19.05 11.74 -25.63
C ALA A 161 -19.08 11.60 -24.09
N GLY A 162 -18.22 12.32 -23.38
CA GLY A 162 -18.13 12.26 -21.92
C GLY A 162 -17.32 11.05 -21.41
N VAL A 163 -17.32 10.88 -20.08
CA VAL A 163 -16.67 9.77 -19.40
C VAL A 163 -17.75 8.94 -18.71
N ASP A 164 -17.76 7.64 -18.96
CA ASP A 164 -18.69 6.70 -18.35
C ASP A 164 -17.89 5.50 -17.80
N MET A 165 -17.55 5.56 -16.52
CA MET A 165 -16.76 4.53 -15.84
C MET A 165 -17.48 3.19 -15.72
N SER A 166 -18.82 3.16 -15.76
CA SER A 166 -19.60 1.91 -15.72
C SER A 166 -19.35 1.00 -16.92
N ARG A 167 -18.81 1.54 -18.01
CA ARG A 167 -18.46 0.84 -19.24
C ARG A 167 -16.99 0.40 -19.30
N TRP A 168 -16.20 0.70 -18.27
CA TRP A 168 -14.80 0.30 -18.25
C TRP A 168 -14.67 -1.17 -17.89
N ALA A 169 -13.80 -1.87 -18.61
CA ALA A 169 -13.54 -3.28 -18.39
C ALA A 169 -12.36 -3.49 -17.44
N PRO A 170 -12.47 -4.37 -16.43
CA PRO A 170 -11.37 -4.76 -15.57
C PRO A 170 -10.17 -5.29 -16.36
N MET A 171 -8.95 -5.02 -15.88
CA MET A 171 -7.73 -5.58 -16.42
C MET A 171 -7.02 -6.43 -15.36
N PRO A 172 -6.64 -7.68 -15.68
CA PRO A 172 -5.87 -8.50 -14.75
C PRO A 172 -4.43 -8.01 -14.63
N HIS A 173 -3.86 -8.14 -13.44
CA HIS A 173 -2.42 -8.07 -13.25
C HIS A 173 -1.72 -9.26 -13.89
N ARG A 174 -0.51 -9.08 -14.41
CA ARG A 174 0.27 -10.15 -15.03
C ARG A 174 1.67 -10.20 -14.45
N LEU A 175 2.01 -11.35 -13.86
CA LEU A 175 3.32 -11.60 -13.26
C LEU A 175 4.03 -12.75 -13.99
N ARG A 176 5.35 -12.71 -14.02
CA ARG A 176 6.21 -13.81 -14.47
C ARG A 176 6.83 -14.48 -13.25
N LEU A 177 6.10 -15.40 -12.63
CA LEU A 177 6.53 -16.03 -11.38
C LEU A 177 7.81 -16.86 -11.49
N ASP A 178 8.08 -17.41 -12.68
CA ASP A 178 9.25 -18.26 -12.97
C ASP A 178 10.16 -17.66 -14.05
N GLY A 179 10.00 -16.37 -14.35
CA GLY A 179 10.70 -15.71 -15.44
C GLY A 179 10.27 -16.18 -16.85
N LYS A 180 9.29 -17.08 -16.93
CA LYS A 180 8.76 -17.68 -18.16
C LYS A 180 7.46 -17.01 -18.59
N ASP A 181 6.35 -17.71 -18.49
CA ASP A 181 5.07 -17.24 -18.95
C ASP A 181 4.41 -16.24 -18.00
N ARG A 182 3.58 -15.37 -18.55
CA ARG A 182 2.77 -14.43 -17.75
C ARG A 182 1.57 -15.15 -17.18
N VAL A 183 1.47 -15.17 -15.85
CA VAL A 183 0.28 -15.60 -15.12
C VAL A 183 -0.61 -14.38 -14.89
N ALA A 184 -1.89 -14.49 -15.25
CA ALA A 184 -2.89 -13.44 -15.00
C ALA A 184 -3.54 -13.62 -13.63
N PHE A 185 -3.72 -12.51 -12.93
CA PHE A 185 -4.39 -12.44 -11.64
C PHE A 185 -5.53 -11.42 -11.74
N ASP A 186 -6.76 -11.88 -11.75
CA ASP A 186 -7.94 -11.02 -11.60
C ASP A 186 -8.08 -10.57 -10.15
N ARG A 187 -7.56 -11.36 -9.21
CA ARG A 187 -7.44 -11.08 -7.77
C ARG A 187 -6.27 -11.84 -7.18
N PHE A 188 -5.74 -11.37 -6.05
CA PHE A 188 -4.68 -12.04 -5.30
C PHE A 188 -5.30 -12.76 -4.10
N PRO A 189 -5.23 -14.09 -4.02
CA PRO A 189 -5.81 -14.85 -2.91
C PRO A 189 -5.03 -14.62 -1.62
N GLY A 190 -5.77 -14.55 -0.50
CA GLY A 190 -5.20 -14.65 0.83
C GLY A 190 -4.70 -16.07 1.12
N ASP A 191 -3.69 -16.22 1.98
CA ASP A 191 -3.25 -17.53 2.44
C ASP A 191 -4.41 -18.25 3.18
N PRO A 192 -4.86 -19.43 2.73
CA PRO A 192 -6.04 -20.07 3.28
C PRO A 192 -5.95 -20.39 4.78
N ALA A 193 -4.75 -20.70 5.27
CA ALA A 193 -4.54 -21.02 6.67
C ALA A 193 -4.59 -19.74 7.54
N ALA A 194 -4.02 -18.65 7.04
CA ALA A 194 -4.07 -17.36 7.72
C ALA A 194 -5.51 -16.79 7.73
N VAL A 195 -6.24 -16.90 6.61
CA VAL A 195 -7.66 -16.53 6.53
C VAL A 195 -8.50 -17.32 7.54
N ALA A 196 -8.37 -18.64 7.56
CA ALA A 196 -9.12 -19.50 8.49
C ALA A 196 -8.80 -19.18 9.96
N ALA A 197 -7.53 -18.95 10.27
CA ALA A 197 -7.10 -18.60 11.62
C ALA A 197 -7.61 -17.22 12.05
N ALA A 198 -7.59 -16.22 11.16
CA ALA A 198 -8.09 -14.88 11.45
C ALA A 198 -9.61 -14.86 11.69
N LEU A 199 -10.37 -15.65 10.94
CA LEU A 199 -11.82 -15.80 11.14
C LEU A 199 -12.18 -16.39 12.52
N GLY A 200 -11.27 -17.11 13.17
CA GLY A 200 -11.44 -17.65 14.52
C GLY A 200 -11.11 -16.67 15.65
N ILE A 201 -10.69 -15.44 15.35
CA ILE A 201 -10.38 -14.42 16.35
C ILE A 201 -11.65 -13.64 16.70
N PRO A 202 -12.03 -13.53 17.98
CA PRO A 202 -13.21 -12.75 18.34
C PRO A 202 -12.97 -11.25 18.15
N ASN A 203 -13.99 -10.56 17.63
CA ASN A 203 -14.05 -9.11 17.61
C ASN A 203 -15.16 -8.61 18.53
N PRO A 204 -14.86 -8.04 19.72
CA PRO A 204 -15.87 -7.62 20.66
C PRO A 204 -16.65 -6.35 20.22
N ARG A 205 -16.25 -5.71 19.11
CA ARG A 205 -16.83 -4.44 18.62
C ARG A 205 -17.71 -4.62 17.38
N GLY A 206 -17.67 -5.77 16.75
CA GLY A 206 -18.43 -6.04 15.53
C GLY A 206 -18.25 -7.48 15.09
N ARG A 207 -18.68 -7.79 13.90
CA ARG A 207 -18.54 -9.12 13.30
C ARG A 207 -17.13 -9.34 12.75
N VAL A 208 -16.78 -10.59 12.53
CA VAL A 208 -15.63 -10.97 11.70
C VAL A 208 -16.19 -11.70 10.49
N VAL A 209 -15.98 -11.14 9.33
CA VAL A 209 -16.50 -11.67 8.08
C VAL A 209 -15.38 -11.96 7.09
N LYS A 210 -15.60 -12.92 6.22
CA LYS A 210 -14.73 -13.21 5.09
C LYS A 210 -15.23 -12.46 3.86
N GLY A 211 -14.33 -11.81 3.11
CA GLY A 211 -14.73 -11.05 1.94
C GLY A 211 -13.59 -10.71 1.00
N ILE A 212 -13.93 -10.10 -0.13
CA ILE A 212 -12.95 -9.54 -1.08
C ILE A 212 -12.72 -8.09 -0.72
N ILE A 213 -11.45 -7.70 -0.54
CA ILE A 213 -11.04 -6.34 -0.28
C ILE A 213 -10.63 -5.69 -1.60
N GLY A 214 -11.28 -4.59 -1.96
CA GLY A 214 -10.93 -3.79 -3.12
C GLY A 214 -9.84 -2.77 -2.76
N THR A 215 -8.95 -2.50 -3.70
CA THR A 215 -7.88 -1.53 -3.52
C THR A 215 -7.77 -0.63 -4.74
N ALA A 216 -7.68 0.68 -4.54
CA ALA A 216 -7.20 1.65 -5.53
C ALA A 216 -6.63 2.88 -4.81
N PHE A 217 -5.95 3.75 -5.54
CA PHE A 217 -5.49 5.02 -4.96
C PHE A 217 -6.59 6.09 -5.12
N GLU A 218 -7.72 5.82 -4.52
CA GLU A 218 -8.88 6.72 -4.49
C GLU A 218 -9.65 6.56 -3.18
N PHE A 219 -10.40 7.57 -2.81
CA PHE A 219 -11.31 7.59 -1.68
C PHE A 219 -12.72 7.78 -2.23
N ASN A 220 -13.50 6.69 -2.30
CA ASN A 220 -14.84 6.73 -2.89
C ASN A 220 -15.87 7.19 -1.87
N ARG A 221 -16.77 8.07 -2.35
CA ARG A 221 -17.92 8.54 -1.60
C ARG A 221 -19.22 8.42 -2.39
N GLU A 222 -19.16 7.79 -3.56
CA GLU A 222 -20.29 7.59 -4.45
C GLU A 222 -20.89 6.21 -4.25
N VAL A 223 -22.07 6.12 -3.64
CA VAL A 223 -22.75 4.84 -3.35
C VAL A 223 -22.94 4.00 -4.62
N ASP A 224 -23.29 4.60 -5.74
CA ASP A 224 -23.43 3.87 -7.02
C ASP A 224 -22.09 3.27 -7.48
N ARG A 225 -20.98 3.93 -7.22
CA ARG A 225 -19.63 3.41 -7.47
C ARG A 225 -19.34 2.20 -6.59
N LEU A 226 -19.65 2.26 -5.29
CA LEU A 226 -19.48 1.15 -4.36
C LEU A 226 -20.34 -0.05 -4.76
N VAL A 227 -21.61 0.18 -5.14
CA VAL A 227 -22.51 -0.87 -5.66
C VAL A 227 -21.94 -1.50 -6.94
N TRP A 228 -21.40 -0.68 -7.85
CA TRP A 228 -20.76 -1.18 -9.07
C TRP A 228 -19.53 -2.03 -8.76
N MET A 229 -18.69 -1.62 -7.81
CA MET A 229 -17.50 -2.38 -7.36
C MET A 229 -17.90 -3.74 -6.79
N ASN A 230 -18.91 -3.77 -5.94
CA ASN A 230 -19.43 -5.03 -5.40
C ASN A 230 -19.95 -5.95 -6.51
N ARG A 231 -20.75 -5.44 -7.44
CA ARG A 231 -21.28 -6.23 -8.56
C ARG A 231 -20.21 -6.75 -9.50
N THR A 232 -19.18 -5.95 -9.77
CA THR A 232 -18.14 -6.25 -10.77
C THR A 232 -17.07 -7.18 -10.21
N TYR A 233 -16.65 -6.95 -8.97
CA TYR A 233 -15.50 -7.64 -8.36
C TYR A 233 -15.86 -8.48 -7.12
N GLY A 234 -17.06 -8.29 -6.55
CA GLY A 234 -17.45 -8.90 -5.28
C GLY A 234 -16.83 -8.19 -4.06
N VAL A 235 -16.35 -6.97 -4.24
CA VAL A 235 -15.72 -6.17 -3.18
C VAL A 235 -16.74 -5.86 -2.08
N VAL A 236 -16.36 -6.10 -0.82
CA VAL A 236 -17.18 -5.78 0.35
C VAL A 236 -16.62 -4.62 1.19
N SER A 237 -15.31 -4.36 1.07
CA SER A 237 -14.65 -3.20 1.68
C SER A 237 -13.54 -2.69 0.78
N GLU A 238 -13.17 -1.41 0.91
CA GLU A 238 -12.14 -0.79 0.08
C GLU A 238 -11.03 -0.12 0.88
N ASP A 239 -9.82 -0.18 0.35
CA ASP A 239 -8.61 0.42 0.91
C ASP A 239 -7.67 0.97 -0.17
N MET A 240 -6.46 1.38 0.20
CA MET A 240 -5.46 1.91 -0.72
C MET A 240 -4.17 1.06 -0.83
N GLU A 241 -4.05 -0.09 -0.14
CA GLU A 241 -2.79 -0.84 0.00
C GLU A 241 -2.87 -2.33 -0.31
N SER A 242 -3.96 -3.01 0.09
CA SER A 242 -4.01 -4.48 0.19
C SER A 242 -3.64 -5.21 -1.09
N ALA A 243 -4.23 -4.83 -2.23
CA ALA A 243 -3.99 -5.56 -3.49
C ALA A 243 -2.57 -5.38 -3.99
N PHE A 244 -1.95 -4.23 -3.75
CA PHE A 244 -0.58 -3.95 -4.18
C PHE A 244 0.44 -4.67 -3.29
N ALA A 245 0.19 -4.74 -1.98
CA ALA A 245 0.97 -5.57 -1.07
C ALA A 245 0.82 -7.06 -1.41
N ALA A 246 -0.41 -7.53 -1.66
CA ALA A 246 -0.70 -8.91 -2.05
C ALA A 246 -0.05 -9.30 -3.38
N GLY A 247 -0.14 -8.43 -4.40
CA GLY A 247 0.50 -8.64 -5.70
C GLY A 247 2.02 -8.73 -5.61
N THR A 248 2.62 -7.87 -4.76
CA THR A 248 4.05 -7.95 -4.44
C THR A 248 4.37 -9.28 -3.75
N ALA A 249 3.63 -9.65 -2.71
CA ALA A 249 3.84 -10.92 -2.00
C ALA A 249 3.68 -12.14 -2.93
N ALA A 250 2.70 -12.12 -3.84
CA ALA A 250 2.49 -13.16 -4.85
C ALA A 250 3.71 -13.28 -5.78
N GLY A 251 4.28 -12.15 -6.23
CA GLY A 251 5.49 -12.14 -7.05
C GLY A 251 6.70 -12.79 -6.37
N PHE A 252 6.78 -12.71 -5.05
CA PHE A 252 7.82 -13.36 -4.22
C PHE A 252 7.38 -14.72 -3.65
N ARG A 253 6.15 -15.19 -3.93
CA ARG A 253 5.56 -16.42 -3.37
C ARG A 253 5.55 -16.43 -1.84
N THR A 254 5.38 -15.28 -1.23
CA THR A 254 5.29 -15.12 0.22
C THR A 254 3.83 -15.21 0.67
N PRO A 255 3.47 -16.06 1.65
CA PRO A 255 2.12 -16.11 2.20
C PRO A 255 1.64 -14.74 2.69
N PHE A 256 0.38 -14.39 2.39
CA PHE A 256 -0.18 -13.07 2.62
C PHE A 256 -1.63 -13.14 3.08
N VAL A 257 -2.04 -12.25 3.97
CA VAL A 257 -3.44 -11.99 4.30
C VAL A 257 -3.67 -10.51 4.52
N ALA A 258 -4.76 -9.99 3.97
CA ALA A 258 -5.26 -8.66 4.30
C ALA A 258 -6.33 -8.75 5.38
N ILE A 259 -6.32 -7.82 6.35
CA ILE A 259 -7.33 -7.69 7.41
C ILE A 259 -7.71 -6.22 7.49
N ARG A 260 -8.99 -5.92 7.35
CA ARG A 260 -9.51 -4.56 7.40
C ARG A 260 -10.62 -4.42 8.43
N ILE A 261 -10.65 -3.28 9.09
CA ILE A 261 -11.77 -2.87 9.95
C ILE A 261 -12.54 -1.76 9.25
N ILE A 262 -13.86 -1.84 9.29
CA ILE A 262 -14.69 -0.79 8.72
C ILE A 262 -14.58 0.46 9.59
N SER A 263 -14.09 1.55 8.99
CA SER A 263 -13.89 2.85 9.63
C SER A 263 -14.93 3.89 9.24
N ASP A 264 -15.61 3.68 8.11
CA ASP A 264 -16.61 4.59 7.53
C ASP A 264 -17.57 3.84 6.60
N SER A 265 -18.71 4.47 6.29
CA SER A 265 -19.69 3.91 5.37
C SER A 265 -20.59 4.99 4.78
N ASP A 266 -20.48 5.24 3.48
CA ASP A 266 -21.37 6.16 2.78
C ASP A 266 -22.82 5.62 2.65
N PHE A 267 -23.03 4.30 2.73
CA PHE A 267 -24.37 3.72 2.83
C PHE A 267 -25.15 4.15 4.09
N ARG A 268 -24.42 4.52 5.15
CA ARG A 268 -24.98 4.87 6.45
C ARG A 268 -24.66 6.31 6.87
N ALA A 269 -24.05 7.10 5.99
CA ALA A 269 -23.50 8.43 6.29
C ALA A 269 -22.62 8.42 7.57
N ALA A 270 -21.88 7.32 7.78
CA ALA A 270 -20.97 7.17 8.91
C ALA A 270 -19.59 7.69 8.51
N GLU A 271 -19.18 8.79 9.11
CA GLU A 271 -17.88 9.42 8.87
C GLU A 271 -16.71 8.58 9.41
N PHE A 272 -15.54 8.79 8.83
CA PHE A 272 -14.30 8.10 9.18
C PHE A 272 -13.97 8.16 10.69
N GLN A 273 -13.73 6.98 11.29
CA GLN A 273 -13.39 6.80 12.69
C GLN A 273 -11.90 6.45 12.84
N PRO A 274 -11.02 7.39 13.19
CA PRO A 274 -9.56 7.11 13.29
C PRO A 274 -9.22 6.02 14.31
N VAL A 275 -10.02 5.85 15.37
CA VAL A 275 -9.84 4.81 16.39
C VAL A 275 -9.99 3.39 15.84
N ALA A 276 -10.64 3.22 14.70
CA ALA A 276 -10.78 1.93 14.03
C ALA A 276 -9.40 1.30 13.76
N GLY A 277 -8.39 2.11 13.38
CA GLY A 277 -7.03 1.62 13.17
C GLY A 277 -6.43 0.91 14.40
N GLU A 278 -6.63 1.48 15.60
CA GLU A 278 -6.17 0.86 16.86
C GLU A 278 -6.93 -0.44 17.16
N TYR A 279 -8.21 -0.50 16.83
CA TYR A 279 -9.01 -1.71 17.02
C TYR A 279 -8.59 -2.82 16.05
N CYS A 280 -8.31 -2.49 14.79
CA CYS A 280 -7.74 -3.44 13.83
C CYS A 280 -6.40 -3.99 14.33
N ALA A 281 -5.49 -3.12 14.74
CA ALA A 281 -4.18 -3.51 15.28
C ALA A 281 -4.30 -4.40 16.52
N THR A 282 -5.31 -4.14 17.39
CA THR A 282 -5.59 -4.98 18.57
C THR A 282 -6.08 -6.37 18.16
N PHE A 283 -6.96 -6.45 17.17
CA PHE A 283 -7.42 -7.72 16.59
C PHE A 283 -6.25 -8.50 15.98
N VAL A 284 -5.43 -7.83 15.18
CA VAL A 284 -4.25 -8.46 14.55
C VAL A 284 -3.21 -8.89 15.60
N LEU A 285 -3.03 -8.13 16.67
CA LEU A 285 -2.17 -8.53 17.79
C LEU A 285 -2.60 -9.87 18.38
N GLU A 286 -3.90 -10.09 18.57
CA GLU A 286 -4.43 -11.36 19.06
C GLU A 286 -4.26 -12.47 18.03
N PHE A 287 -4.47 -12.18 16.74
CA PHE A 287 -4.15 -13.12 15.67
C PHE A 287 -2.67 -13.54 15.70
N VAL A 288 -1.73 -12.60 15.77
CA VAL A 288 -0.29 -12.90 15.85
C VAL A 288 0.04 -13.78 17.05
N ARG A 289 -0.57 -13.55 18.21
CA ARG A 289 -0.37 -14.37 19.41
C ARG A 289 -0.79 -15.81 19.22
N ARG A 290 -1.91 -16.05 18.54
CA ARG A 290 -2.50 -17.39 18.31
C ARG A 290 -1.94 -18.09 17.09
N TRP A 291 -1.37 -17.37 16.13
CA TRP A 291 -0.86 -17.95 14.90
C TRP A 291 0.23 -18.99 15.18
N ALA A 292 0.00 -20.24 14.81
CA ALA A 292 1.01 -21.30 14.85
C ALA A 292 1.81 -21.25 13.54
N SER A 293 3.09 -20.87 13.60
CA SER A 293 4.00 -20.98 12.46
C SER A 293 4.05 -22.43 12.00
N ARG A 294 3.65 -22.68 10.77
CA ARG A 294 3.78 -24.00 10.13
C ARG A 294 5.16 -24.17 9.53
#